data_a18491c974996c18666368d96725662e
#
_entry.id   a18491c974996c18666368d96725662e
#
_cell.length_a   1.000
_cell.length_b   1.000
_cell.length_c   1.000
_cell.angle_alpha   90.00
_cell.angle_beta   90.00
_cell.angle_gamma   90.00
#
_symmetry.space_group_name_H-M   'P 1'
#
loop_
_entity.id
_entity.type
_entity.pdbx_description
1 polymer ?
#
loop_
_entity_poly.entity_id
_entity_poly.type
_entity_poly.pdbx_seq_one_letter_code
_entity_poly.pdbx_strand_id
1 'polypeptide(L)'
;IAEDVYECYKEGAAMVHLHVRDREGRLTPDMSLLEETLAMIRRDSDIIIEVSTGGVSDLNIQERCAPLYSEMVEACSLNVGSTNLGRDVYCNPIGDVEYCIQEILKQKKTPEVETFEIGHTWTMTQLMKKYDFADPVLFSIVLGHEGEAPATPQALAAMIQMIPSNAMWGITQAHRKDFSLLAGALGMGARTVRIGFEDSNYLDAQTQ
;
A
#
# COMPACT_ATOMS: atom_id res chain seq x y z
N ILE A 1 -2.80 10.21 -15.35
CA ILE A 1 -3.14 9.60 -14.05
C ILE A 1 -4.63 9.75 -13.75
N ALA A 2 -5.19 10.99 -13.65
CA ALA A 2 -6.61 11.13 -13.29
C ALA A 2 -7.56 10.45 -14.29
N GLU A 3 -7.26 10.54 -15.58
CA GLU A 3 -8.02 9.85 -16.65
C GLU A 3 -7.92 8.32 -16.49
N ASP A 4 -6.71 7.78 -16.23
CA ASP A 4 -6.51 6.34 -16.02
C ASP A 4 -7.27 5.84 -14.78
N VAL A 5 -7.27 6.64 -13.70
CA VAL A 5 -8.04 6.34 -12.48
C VAL A 5 -9.54 6.29 -12.79
N TYR A 6 -10.04 7.25 -13.59
CA TYR A 6 -11.45 7.27 -13.99
C TYR A 6 -11.83 6.06 -14.84
N GLU A 7 -10.97 5.64 -15.78
CA GLU A 7 -11.21 4.41 -16.55
C GLU A 7 -11.22 3.18 -15.64
N CYS A 8 -10.29 3.05 -14.70
CA CYS A 8 -10.30 1.97 -13.70
C CYS A 8 -11.56 2.00 -12.82
N TYR A 9 -12.00 3.18 -12.40
CA TYR A 9 -13.22 3.36 -11.63
C TYR A 9 -14.45 2.88 -12.39
N LYS A 10 -14.57 3.18 -13.69
CA LYS A 10 -15.67 2.67 -14.53
C LYS A 10 -15.68 1.14 -14.65
N GLU A 11 -14.51 0.52 -14.63
CA GLU A 11 -14.37 -0.94 -14.64
C GLU A 11 -14.56 -1.56 -13.24
N GLY A 12 -14.85 -0.76 -12.21
CA GLY A 12 -15.22 -1.22 -10.87
C GLY A 12 -14.07 -1.20 -9.85
N ALA A 13 -12.95 -0.52 -10.11
CA ALA A 13 -11.94 -0.30 -9.08
C ALA A 13 -12.53 0.51 -7.92
N ALA A 14 -12.38 0.01 -6.70
CA ALA A 14 -12.94 0.63 -5.50
C ALA A 14 -11.97 1.63 -4.84
N MET A 15 -10.67 1.46 -5.04
CA MET A 15 -9.62 2.26 -4.42
C MET A 15 -8.47 2.48 -5.40
N VAL A 16 -7.84 3.65 -5.32
CA VAL A 16 -6.62 3.98 -6.05
C VAL A 16 -5.50 4.26 -5.06
N HIS A 17 -4.30 3.69 -5.33
CA HIS A 17 -3.07 3.95 -4.58
C HIS A 17 -2.18 4.92 -5.37
N LEU A 18 -1.79 6.03 -4.74
CA LEU A 18 -1.04 7.11 -5.39
C LEU A 18 0.18 7.53 -4.57
N HIS A 19 1.26 7.84 -5.27
CA HIS A 19 2.47 8.45 -4.70
C HIS A 19 2.55 9.94 -5.01
N VAL A 20 3.13 10.72 -4.08
CA VAL A 20 3.49 12.12 -4.34
C VAL A 20 4.78 12.15 -5.17
N ARG A 21 4.69 12.58 -6.42
CA ARG A 21 5.83 12.66 -7.34
C ARG A 21 5.90 14.02 -8.03
N ASP A 22 7.14 14.46 -8.27
CA ASP A 22 7.39 15.63 -9.09
C ASP A 22 7.21 15.32 -10.61
N ARG A 23 7.42 16.32 -11.47
CA ARG A 23 7.30 16.16 -12.94
C ARG A 23 8.33 15.20 -13.53
N GLU A 24 9.43 14.97 -12.86
CA GLU A 24 10.48 14.02 -13.21
C GLU A 24 10.22 12.61 -12.67
N GLY A 25 9.10 12.41 -11.96
CA GLY A 25 8.70 11.13 -11.39
C GLY A 25 9.38 10.76 -10.07
N ARG A 26 10.13 11.68 -9.44
CA ARG A 26 10.80 11.44 -8.15
C ARG A 26 9.83 11.69 -7.00
N LEU A 27 9.98 10.92 -5.91
CA LEU A 27 9.23 11.16 -4.69
C LEU A 27 9.58 12.55 -4.12
N THR A 28 8.55 13.29 -3.69
CA THR A 28 8.68 14.66 -3.18
C THR A 28 7.67 14.93 -2.07
N PRO A 29 7.97 15.79 -1.09
CA PRO A 29 6.97 16.29 -0.15
C PRO A 29 6.08 17.42 -0.71
N ASP A 30 6.37 17.90 -1.93
CA ASP A 30 5.55 18.94 -2.59
C ASP A 30 4.23 18.33 -3.09
N MET A 31 3.15 18.70 -2.45
CA MET A 31 1.80 18.20 -2.70
C MET A 31 1.12 18.81 -3.91
N SER A 32 1.68 19.86 -4.54
CA SER A 32 0.96 20.67 -5.52
C SER A 32 0.42 19.88 -6.71
N LEU A 33 1.23 18.99 -7.31
CA LEU A 33 0.79 18.15 -8.43
C LEU A 33 -0.18 17.04 -7.99
N LEU A 34 0.01 16.49 -6.79
CA LEU A 34 -0.92 15.50 -6.26
C LEU A 34 -2.28 16.15 -6.00
N GLU A 35 -2.35 17.31 -5.35
CA GLU A 35 -3.60 18.02 -5.06
C GLU A 35 -4.38 18.35 -6.35
N GLU A 36 -3.71 18.79 -7.42
CA GLU A 36 -4.32 18.97 -8.73
C GLU A 36 -4.92 17.65 -9.26
N THR A 37 -4.17 16.56 -9.15
CA THR A 37 -4.61 15.22 -9.59
C THR A 37 -5.80 14.74 -8.76
N LEU A 38 -5.75 14.87 -7.43
CA LEU A 38 -6.83 14.51 -6.52
C LEU A 38 -8.12 15.28 -6.83
N ALA A 39 -8.02 16.59 -7.08
CA ALA A 39 -9.17 17.42 -7.45
C ALA A 39 -9.81 16.94 -8.77
N MET A 40 -9.00 16.51 -9.75
CA MET A 40 -9.52 15.94 -11.01
C MET A 40 -10.21 14.59 -10.76
N ILE A 41 -9.64 13.71 -9.95
CA ILE A 41 -10.22 12.41 -9.59
C ILE A 41 -11.56 12.61 -8.88
N ARG A 42 -11.62 13.50 -7.88
CA ARG A 42 -12.85 13.78 -7.11
C ARG A 42 -13.97 14.41 -7.92
N ARG A 43 -13.64 15.17 -8.97
CA ARG A 43 -14.65 15.74 -9.87
C ARG A 43 -15.43 14.64 -10.60
N ASP A 44 -14.76 13.54 -10.97
CA ASP A 44 -15.28 12.57 -11.92
C ASP A 44 -15.58 11.19 -11.26
N SER A 45 -15.18 10.97 -9.97
CA SER A 45 -15.40 9.71 -9.26
C SER A 45 -15.47 9.87 -7.74
N ASP A 46 -16.07 8.89 -7.07
CA ASP A 46 -16.08 8.72 -5.62
C ASP A 46 -15.16 7.56 -5.18
N ILE A 47 -14.20 7.18 -6.03
CA ILE A 47 -13.20 6.15 -5.72
C ILE A 47 -12.45 6.50 -4.42
N ILE A 48 -12.20 5.52 -3.56
CA ILE A 48 -11.38 5.73 -2.36
C ILE A 48 -9.96 6.11 -2.78
N ILE A 49 -9.46 7.23 -2.27
CA ILE A 49 -8.08 7.66 -2.51
C ILE A 49 -7.20 7.23 -1.35
N GLU A 50 -6.29 6.33 -1.67
CA GLU A 50 -5.20 5.95 -0.80
C GLU A 50 -3.90 6.60 -1.29
N VAL A 51 -3.11 7.12 -0.35
CA VAL A 51 -1.79 7.68 -0.64
C VAL A 51 -0.69 6.87 0.01
N SER A 52 0.42 6.75 -0.70
CA SER A 52 1.62 6.17 -0.13
C SER A 52 2.26 7.10 0.91
N THR A 53 2.62 6.53 2.06
CA THR A 53 3.52 7.16 3.04
C THR A 53 4.95 6.65 2.90
N GLY A 54 5.30 6.05 1.77
CA GLY A 54 6.55 5.34 1.62
C GLY A 54 7.19 5.38 0.25
N GLY A 55 8.21 4.54 0.13
CA GLY A 55 9.04 4.37 -1.04
C GLY A 55 10.52 4.51 -0.71
N VAL A 56 11.38 3.94 -1.57
CA VAL A 56 12.82 4.14 -1.47
C VAL A 56 13.14 5.59 -1.85
N SER A 57 13.56 6.38 -0.89
CA SER A 57 13.88 7.80 -1.06
C SER A 57 14.71 8.32 0.11
N ASP A 58 15.27 9.53 -0.04
CA ASP A 58 15.96 10.26 1.02
C ASP A 58 14.99 11.08 1.90
N LEU A 59 13.68 10.99 1.69
CA LEU A 59 12.68 11.72 2.47
C LEU A 59 12.63 11.19 3.90
N ASN A 60 12.63 12.10 4.85
CA ASN A 60 12.37 11.74 6.25
C ASN A 60 10.89 11.41 6.49
N ILE A 61 10.55 10.84 7.65
CA ILE A 61 9.19 10.36 7.91
C ILE A 61 8.15 11.50 7.93
N GLN A 62 8.52 12.71 8.32
CA GLN A 62 7.62 13.87 8.31
C GLN A 62 7.26 14.25 6.87
N GLU A 63 8.22 14.26 5.97
CA GLU A 63 8.02 14.52 4.54
C GLU A 63 7.19 13.42 3.90
N ARG A 64 7.42 12.16 4.26
CA ARG A 64 6.64 11.01 3.78
C ARG A 64 5.18 11.06 4.24
N CYS A 65 4.89 11.63 5.41
CA CYS A 65 3.54 11.81 5.92
C CYS A 65 2.81 13.04 5.36
N ALA A 66 3.44 13.87 4.50
CA ALA A 66 2.81 15.05 3.93
C ALA A 66 1.42 14.78 3.28
N PRO A 67 1.21 13.70 2.51
CA PRO A 67 -0.08 13.45 1.87
C PRO A 67 -1.23 13.16 2.84
N LEU A 68 -0.95 12.81 4.09
CA LEU A 68 -1.99 12.58 5.10
C LEU A 68 -2.79 13.85 5.44
N TYR A 69 -2.24 15.05 5.16
CA TYR A 69 -2.89 16.31 5.47
C TYR A 69 -3.91 16.75 4.40
N SER A 70 -3.98 16.09 3.25
CA SER A 70 -5.01 16.36 2.26
C SER A 70 -6.39 15.89 2.74
N GLU A 71 -7.39 16.76 2.62
CA GLU A 71 -8.79 16.41 2.95
C GLU A 71 -9.42 15.46 1.94
N MET A 72 -8.84 15.36 0.71
CA MET A 72 -9.32 14.48 -0.34
C MET A 72 -8.86 13.02 -0.21
N VAL A 73 -7.98 12.74 0.73
CA VAL A 73 -7.43 11.42 1.01
C VAL A 73 -8.23 10.73 2.10
N GLU A 74 -8.63 9.49 1.91
CA GLU A 74 -9.32 8.67 2.92
C GLU A 74 -8.40 7.63 3.57
N ALA A 75 -7.49 7.04 2.77
CA ALA A 75 -6.64 5.93 3.19
C ALA A 75 -5.17 6.21 2.90
N CYS A 76 -4.30 5.44 3.53
CA CYS A 76 -2.86 5.54 3.30
C CYS A 76 -2.17 4.21 3.56
N SER A 77 -1.05 3.95 2.88
CA SER A 77 -0.21 2.81 3.24
C SER A 77 0.49 3.05 4.57
N LEU A 78 0.69 1.98 5.33
CA LEU A 78 1.49 1.94 6.56
C LEU A 78 2.47 0.77 6.48
N ASN A 79 3.75 1.07 6.27
CA ASN A 79 4.81 0.07 6.20
C ASN A 79 5.40 -0.18 7.58
N VAL A 80 5.35 -1.43 8.06
CA VAL A 80 5.62 -1.77 9.48
C VAL A 80 7.01 -2.36 9.71
N GLY A 81 7.93 -2.17 8.79
CA GLY A 81 9.32 -2.62 8.94
C GLY A 81 10.18 -2.30 7.74
N SER A 82 11.49 -2.29 7.96
CA SER A 82 12.46 -2.12 6.89
C SER A 82 12.65 -3.43 6.13
N THR A 83 12.81 -3.32 4.82
CA THR A 83 13.01 -4.46 3.93
C THR A 83 13.88 -4.08 2.74
N ASN A 84 14.40 -5.07 2.01
CA ASN A 84 15.01 -4.82 0.72
C ASN A 84 13.91 -4.64 -0.33
N LEU A 85 14.05 -3.62 -1.18
CA LEU A 85 13.29 -3.49 -2.43
C LEU A 85 14.26 -3.58 -3.58
N GLY A 86 14.50 -4.78 -4.07
CA GLY A 86 15.54 -5.05 -5.04
C GLY A 86 16.93 -4.81 -4.43
N ARG A 87 17.66 -3.83 -4.96
CA ARG A 87 19.02 -3.52 -4.51
C ARG A 87 19.09 -2.41 -3.44
N ASP A 88 17.97 -1.78 -3.16
CA ASP A 88 17.87 -0.70 -2.18
C ASP A 88 17.18 -1.18 -0.91
N VAL A 89 17.33 -0.40 0.16
CA VAL A 89 16.67 -0.67 1.43
C VAL A 89 15.52 0.31 1.61
N TYR A 90 14.32 -0.22 1.74
CA TYR A 90 13.18 0.57 2.16
C TYR A 90 13.21 0.70 3.69
N CYS A 91 13.66 1.86 4.17
CA CYS A 91 13.88 2.11 5.59
C CYS A 91 12.59 2.51 6.30
N ASN A 92 12.17 1.67 7.25
CA ASN A 92 11.05 1.93 8.17
C ASN A 92 11.45 1.52 9.60
N PRO A 93 12.35 2.28 10.27
CA PRO A 93 12.69 2.03 11.65
C PRO A 93 11.45 2.16 12.52
N ILE A 94 11.37 1.41 13.62
CA ILE A 94 10.17 1.36 14.46
C ILE A 94 9.72 2.76 14.97
N GLY A 95 10.65 3.67 15.21
CA GLY A 95 10.34 5.05 15.59
C GLY A 95 9.59 5.81 14.49
N ASP A 96 9.96 5.60 13.24
CA ASP A 96 9.29 6.21 12.08
C ASP A 96 7.91 5.57 11.85
N VAL A 97 7.80 4.26 12.04
CA VAL A 97 6.51 3.55 12.00
C VAL A 97 5.54 4.12 13.04
N GLU A 98 6.01 4.29 14.28
CA GLU A 98 5.19 4.86 15.36
C GLU A 98 4.81 6.32 15.08
N TYR A 99 5.71 7.12 14.52
CA TYR A 99 5.39 8.49 14.09
C TYR A 99 4.29 8.51 13.02
N CYS A 100 4.44 7.65 11.99
CA CYS A 100 3.45 7.54 10.93
C CYS A 100 2.07 7.13 11.48
N ILE A 101 2.01 6.15 12.38
CA ILE A 101 0.77 5.74 13.05
C ILE A 101 0.12 6.92 13.76
N GLN A 102 0.89 7.70 14.52
CA GLN A 102 0.35 8.85 15.24
C GLN A 102 -0.24 9.89 14.30
N GLU A 103 0.43 10.19 13.17
CA GLU A 103 -0.09 11.12 12.18
C GLU A 103 -1.34 10.54 11.46
N ILE A 104 -1.36 9.27 11.10
CA ILE A 104 -2.53 8.59 10.52
C ILE A 104 -3.75 8.75 11.44
N LEU A 105 -3.61 8.40 12.71
CA LEU A 105 -4.70 8.48 13.69
C LEU A 105 -5.15 9.93 13.93
N LYS A 106 -4.21 10.87 14.01
CA LYS A 106 -4.48 12.30 14.18
C LYS A 106 -5.25 12.88 12.99
N GLN A 107 -4.88 12.51 11.77
CA GLN A 107 -5.54 12.92 10.53
C GLN A 107 -6.79 12.09 10.21
N LYS A 108 -7.11 11.09 11.04
CA LYS A 108 -8.27 10.19 10.89
C LYS A 108 -8.30 9.47 9.54
N LYS A 109 -7.13 9.07 9.05
CA LYS A 109 -7.02 8.27 7.83
C LYS A 109 -7.11 6.78 8.16
N THR A 110 -7.54 5.99 7.19
CA THR A 110 -7.59 4.52 7.32
C THR A 110 -6.27 3.94 6.82
N PRO A 111 -5.49 3.21 7.65
CA PRO A 111 -4.27 2.57 7.18
C PRO A 111 -4.56 1.27 6.42
N GLU A 112 -3.89 1.08 5.27
CA GLU A 112 -3.61 -0.22 4.70
C GLU A 112 -2.21 -0.64 5.16
N VAL A 113 -2.14 -1.69 5.97
CA VAL A 113 -0.88 -2.14 6.60
C VAL A 113 -0.12 -3.03 5.64
N GLU A 114 0.91 -2.50 4.99
CA GLU A 114 1.76 -3.26 4.07
C GLU A 114 2.77 -4.10 4.86
N THR A 115 2.73 -5.42 4.64
CA THR A 115 3.61 -6.40 5.28
C THR A 115 4.33 -7.24 4.24
N PHE A 116 5.65 -7.16 4.23
CA PHE A 116 6.53 -7.86 3.28
C PHE A 116 7.10 -9.15 3.88
N GLU A 117 7.08 -9.25 5.20
CA GLU A 117 7.64 -10.37 5.96
C GLU A 117 6.77 -10.69 7.20
N ILE A 118 6.87 -11.92 7.67
CA ILE A 118 6.16 -12.39 8.88
C ILE A 118 6.43 -11.47 10.08
N GLY A 119 7.68 -11.00 10.24
CA GLY A 119 8.08 -10.08 11.30
C GLY A 119 7.34 -8.74 11.26
N HIS A 120 6.99 -8.25 10.08
CA HIS A 120 6.19 -7.02 9.93
C HIS A 120 4.78 -7.22 10.47
N THR A 121 4.12 -8.32 10.08
CA THR A 121 2.79 -8.68 10.59
C THR A 121 2.80 -8.82 12.11
N TRP A 122 3.81 -9.51 12.66
CA TRP A 122 3.98 -9.63 14.11
C TRP A 122 4.13 -8.25 14.78
N THR A 123 5.00 -7.38 14.24
CA THR A 123 5.21 -6.03 14.75
C THR A 123 3.88 -5.25 14.79
N MET A 124 3.10 -5.29 13.70
CA MET A 124 1.80 -4.63 13.67
C MET A 124 0.86 -5.16 14.75
N THR A 125 0.83 -6.46 15.01
CA THR A 125 -0.01 -7.01 16.08
C THR A 125 0.36 -6.49 17.49
N GLN A 126 1.62 -6.10 17.71
CA GLN A 126 2.02 -5.46 18.96
C GLN A 126 1.64 -3.97 18.99
N LEU A 127 1.78 -3.27 17.85
CA LEU A 127 1.37 -1.87 17.71
C LEU A 127 -0.15 -1.69 17.85
N MET A 128 -0.97 -2.63 17.36
CA MET A 128 -2.42 -2.65 17.57
C MET A 128 -2.84 -2.75 19.05
N LYS A 129 -1.96 -3.24 19.94
CA LYS A 129 -2.21 -3.21 21.38
C LYS A 129 -1.88 -1.87 22.04
N LYS A 130 -1.07 -1.05 21.36
CA LYS A 130 -0.58 0.24 21.85
C LYS A 130 -1.39 1.42 21.30
N TYR A 131 -1.89 1.29 20.09
CA TYR A 131 -2.61 2.34 19.36
C TYR A 131 -4.03 1.89 19.04
N ASP A 132 -4.97 2.82 19.11
CA ASP A 132 -6.41 2.57 18.89
C ASP A 132 -6.76 2.71 17.40
N PHE A 133 -6.65 1.60 16.67
CA PHE A 133 -7.05 1.53 15.27
C PHE A 133 -8.55 1.20 15.16
N ALA A 134 -9.19 1.74 14.13
CA ALA A 134 -10.54 1.31 13.79
C ALA A 134 -10.53 -0.15 13.30
N ASP A 135 -11.49 -0.96 13.80
CA ASP A 135 -11.68 -2.33 13.35
C ASP A 135 -12.63 -2.40 12.13
N PRO A 136 -12.37 -3.31 11.18
CA PRO A 136 -11.21 -4.17 11.05
C PRO A 136 -10.02 -3.47 10.39
N VAL A 137 -8.80 -3.75 10.86
CA VAL A 137 -7.58 -3.30 10.21
C VAL A 137 -7.36 -4.10 8.92
N LEU A 138 -7.01 -3.41 7.83
CA LEU A 138 -6.67 -4.04 6.55
C LEU A 138 -5.15 -4.25 6.45
N PHE A 139 -4.75 -5.50 6.25
CA PHE A 139 -3.37 -5.89 5.94
C PHE A 139 -3.21 -6.13 4.44
N SER A 140 -2.19 -5.56 3.82
CA SER A 140 -1.76 -5.86 2.46
C SER A 140 -0.51 -6.74 2.51
N ILE A 141 -0.63 -7.99 2.10
CA ILE A 141 0.51 -8.91 2.00
C ILE A 141 1.22 -8.63 0.69
N VAL A 142 2.44 -8.10 0.76
CA VAL A 142 3.25 -7.79 -0.42
C VAL A 142 4.27 -8.90 -0.64
N LEU A 143 4.29 -9.47 -1.84
CA LEU A 143 5.14 -10.60 -2.20
C LEU A 143 5.87 -10.37 -3.53
N GLY A 144 7.08 -10.87 -3.64
CA GLY A 144 7.75 -11.04 -4.93
C GLY A 144 8.80 -10.00 -5.30
N HIS A 145 9.10 -9.02 -4.44
CA HIS A 145 10.29 -8.19 -4.63
C HIS A 145 11.57 -8.99 -4.36
N GLU A 146 12.66 -8.61 -5.00
CA GLU A 146 13.96 -9.20 -4.72
C GLU A 146 14.39 -8.89 -3.29
N GLY A 147 14.69 -9.93 -2.51
CA GLY A 147 15.11 -9.80 -1.11
C GLY A 147 13.98 -9.86 -0.08
N GLU A 148 12.76 -10.19 -0.51
CA GLU A 148 11.56 -10.34 0.33
C GLU A 148 10.93 -11.73 0.19
N ALA A 149 9.79 -11.93 0.86
CA ALA A 149 9.02 -13.15 0.74
C ALA A 149 8.61 -13.41 -0.73
N PRO A 150 8.87 -14.61 -1.26
CA PRO A 150 8.60 -14.92 -2.67
C PRO A 150 7.11 -14.95 -2.98
N ALA A 151 6.72 -14.59 -4.21
CA ALA A 151 5.34 -14.67 -4.68
C ALA A 151 4.93 -16.13 -4.95
N THR A 152 4.75 -16.91 -3.88
CA THR A 152 4.36 -18.31 -3.93
C THR A 152 3.16 -18.58 -3.02
N PRO A 153 2.33 -19.61 -3.33
CA PRO A 153 1.23 -20.01 -2.45
C PRO A 153 1.69 -20.38 -1.02
N GLN A 154 2.90 -20.92 -0.88
CA GLN A 154 3.46 -21.30 0.42
C GLN A 154 3.79 -20.05 1.27
N ALA A 155 4.42 -19.04 0.69
CA ALA A 155 4.72 -17.79 1.38
C ALA A 155 3.41 -17.08 1.75
N LEU A 156 2.45 -17.00 0.83
CA LEU A 156 1.13 -16.43 1.09
C LEU A 156 0.44 -17.14 2.26
N ALA A 157 0.39 -18.47 2.26
CA ALA A 157 -0.21 -19.24 3.34
C ALA A 157 0.47 -19.00 4.71
N ALA A 158 1.81 -18.89 4.74
CA ALA A 158 2.54 -18.57 5.95
C ALA A 158 2.23 -17.16 6.48
N MET A 159 2.14 -16.16 5.59
CA MET A 159 1.80 -14.79 5.96
C MET A 159 0.37 -14.68 6.50
N ILE A 160 -0.61 -15.33 5.85
CA ILE A 160 -2.02 -15.33 6.28
C ILE A 160 -2.17 -15.85 7.71
N GLN A 161 -1.39 -16.87 8.11
CA GLN A 161 -1.45 -17.45 9.46
C GLN A 161 -1.07 -16.44 10.56
N MET A 162 -0.36 -15.38 10.23
CA MET A 162 0.03 -14.32 11.16
C MET A 162 -0.99 -13.20 11.27
N ILE A 163 -1.93 -13.10 10.32
CA ILE A 163 -2.97 -12.05 10.33
C ILE A 163 -3.96 -12.31 11.48
N PRO A 164 -4.29 -11.31 12.31
CA PRO A 164 -5.29 -11.44 13.35
C PRO A 164 -6.66 -11.84 12.77
N SER A 165 -7.39 -12.71 13.48
CA SER A 165 -8.67 -13.25 13.01
C SER A 165 -9.78 -12.20 12.85
N ASN A 166 -9.67 -11.04 13.51
CA ASN A 166 -10.57 -9.89 13.39
C ASN A 166 -10.13 -8.87 12.33
N ALA A 167 -8.98 -9.09 11.68
CA ALA A 167 -8.47 -8.22 10.62
C ALA A 167 -8.95 -8.67 9.23
N MET A 168 -8.93 -7.77 8.28
CA MET A 168 -9.03 -8.07 6.85
C MET A 168 -7.64 -8.16 6.23
N TRP A 169 -7.54 -8.84 5.08
CA TRP A 169 -6.30 -8.88 4.35
C TRP A 169 -6.52 -8.87 2.84
N GLY A 170 -5.53 -8.35 2.15
CA GLY A 170 -5.41 -8.35 0.71
C GLY A 170 -4.01 -8.76 0.27
N ILE A 171 -3.77 -8.71 -1.03
CA ILE A 171 -2.51 -9.11 -1.65
C ILE A 171 -2.06 -8.09 -2.70
N THR A 172 -0.75 -7.83 -2.68
CA THR A 172 0.00 -7.15 -3.71
C THR A 172 1.10 -8.08 -4.21
N GLN A 173 1.23 -8.24 -5.53
CA GLN A 173 2.27 -9.10 -6.12
C GLN A 173 3.18 -8.29 -7.03
N ALA A 174 4.43 -8.09 -6.60
CA ALA A 174 5.46 -7.49 -7.42
C ALA A 174 5.90 -8.44 -8.55
N HIS A 175 6.30 -7.83 -9.68
CA HIS A 175 6.81 -8.55 -10.86
C HIS A 175 5.89 -9.66 -11.38
N ARG A 176 4.59 -9.53 -11.13
CA ARG A 176 3.54 -10.45 -11.58
C ARG A 176 3.61 -10.63 -13.11
N LYS A 177 3.52 -11.88 -13.54
CA LYS A 177 3.43 -12.24 -14.98
C LYS A 177 2.09 -12.88 -15.34
N ASP A 178 1.26 -13.19 -14.35
CA ASP A 178 -0.11 -13.69 -14.49
C ASP A 178 -0.89 -13.37 -13.22
N PHE A 179 -2.17 -13.72 -13.20
CA PHE A 179 -3.07 -13.44 -12.09
C PHE A 179 -3.33 -14.65 -11.17
N SER A 180 -2.62 -15.77 -11.35
CA SER A 180 -2.92 -17.02 -10.66
C SER A 180 -2.82 -16.91 -9.15
N LEU A 181 -1.77 -16.24 -8.63
CA LEU A 181 -1.60 -16.07 -7.18
C LEU A 181 -2.65 -15.14 -6.60
N LEU A 182 -3.00 -14.05 -7.31
CA LEU A 182 -4.02 -13.10 -6.89
C LEU A 182 -5.41 -13.76 -6.87
N ALA A 183 -5.75 -14.54 -7.90
CA ALA A 183 -6.98 -15.31 -7.94
C ALA A 183 -7.05 -16.37 -6.84
N GLY A 184 -5.91 -17.05 -6.58
CA GLY A 184 -5.76 -17.97 -5.45
C GLY A 184 -6.00 -17.30 -4.10
N ALA A 185 -5.46 -16.10 -3.91
CA ALA A 185 -5.65 -15.30 -2.70
C ALA A 185 -7.12 -14.96 -2.44
N LEU A 186 -7.87 -14.57 -3.48
CA LEU A 186 -9.31 -14.35 -3.38
C LEU A 186 -10.04 -15.62 -2.91
N GLY A 187 -9.68 -16.77 -3.47
CA GLY A 187 -10.20 -18.08 -3.03
C GLY A 187 -9.85 -18.44 -1.58
N MET A 188 -8.76 -17.90 -1.04
CA MET A 188 -8.32 -18.06 0.36
C MET A 188 -8.91 -16.99 1.30
N GLY A 189 -9.68 -16.04 0.79
CA GLY A 189 -10.39 -15.04 1.61
C GLY A 189 -9.80 -13.63 1.59
N ALA A 190 -8.90 -13.33 0.65
CA ALA A 190 -8.46 -11.94 0.44
C ALA A 190 -9.65 -11.02 0.13
N ARG A 191 -9.65 -9.82 0.71
CA ARG A 191 -10.68 -8.80 0.51
C ARG A 191 -10.30 -7.78 -0.55
N THR A 192 -8.99 -7.57 -0.74
CA THR A 192 -8.45 -6.67 -1.74
C THR A 192 -7.37 -7.36 -2.57
N VAL A 193 -7.26 -6.96 -3.82
CA VAL A 193 -6.13 -7.27 -4.71
C VAL A 193 -5.68 -5.96 -5.33
N ARG A 194 -4.39 -5.66 -5.24
CA ARG A 194 -3.81 -4.50 -5.91
C ARG A 194 -3.28 -4.90 -7.29
N ILE A 195 -3.62 -4.11 -8.29
CA ILE A 195 -3.18 -4.27 -9.67
C ILE A 195 -2.78 -2.89 -10.19
N GLY A 196 -1.56 -2.75 -10.67
CA GLY A 196 -1.10 -1.48 -11.21
C GLY A 196 0.36 -1.54 -11.67
N PHE A 197 0.80 -0.45 -12.28
CA PHE A 197 2.14 -0.32 -12.86
C PHE A 197 3.25 -0.25 -11.82
N GLU A 198 2.94 0.07 -10.57
CA GLU A 198 3.88 -0.03 -9.46
C GLU A 198 4.32 -1.48 -9.23
N ASP A 199 3.39 -2.41 -9.39
CA ASP A 199 3.61 -3.82 -9.05
C ASP A 199 4.08 -4.63 -10.27
N SER A 200 3.48 -4.40 -11.45
CA SER A 200 3.85 -5.11 -12.67
C SER A 200 3.25 -4.48 -13.92
N ASN A 201 4.01 -4.52 -15.00
CA ASN A 201 3.60 -4.11 -16.34
C ASN A 201 2.96 -5.25 -17.15
N TYR A 202 2.86 -6.46 -16.60
CA TYR A 202 2.40 -7.64 -17.35
C TYR A 202 0.90 -7.90 -17.16
N LEU A 203 0.19 -8.14 -18.27
CA LEU A 203 -1.15 -8.74 -18.28
C LEU A 203 -1.04 -10.27 -18.17
N ASP A 204 -0.10 -10.86 -18.88
CA ASP A 204 0.26 -12.27 -18.82
C ASP A 204 1.78 -12.44 -19.04
N ALA A 205 2.29 -13.67 -19.09
CA ALA A 205 3.72 -13.94 -19.23
C ALA A 205 4.35 -13.43 -20.55
N GLN A 206 3.56 -12.99 -21.51
CA GLN A 206 4.00 -12.59 -22.86
C GLN A 206 3.58 -11.15 -23.21
N THR A 207 2.55 -10.59 -22.53
CA THR A 207 1.92 -9.30 -22.83
C THR A 207 2.22 -8.29 -21.72
N GLN A 208 2.87 -7.19 -22.12
CA GLN A 208 3.06 -6.00 -21.26
C GLN A 208 1.99 -4.96 -21.52
#